data_82171863d61397e79155856bcfa89a51
#
_entry.id   82171863d61397e79155856bcfa89a51
#
_cell.length_a   1.000
_cell.length_b   1.000
_cell.length_c   1.000
_cell.angle_alpha   90.00
_cell.angle_beta   90.00
_cell.angle_gamma   90.00
#
_symmetry.space_group_name_H-M   'P 1'
#
loop_
_entity.id
_entity.type
_entity.pdbx_description
1 polymer ?
#
loop_
_entity_poly.entity_id
_entity_poly.type
_entity_poly.pdbx_seq_one_letter_code
_entity_poly.pdbx_strand_id
1 'polypeptide(L)'
;RINTAMETAFFKLAEIMPFEQVLPILKEEALKSYGHKSMKVVEKNIQAIDKTVELLHQVPVPAEWRTLEVQPRKRSENVSDFVHEIVEPINRQEGNALSVATLAKNGMTDGRMPLGTAAVEKRGVALEVPEWISDRCTMCNECAFVCPHAAIRPFLADEEEMTEAPEGFIVRDLRGADGLKYRIQVSVKDCTGCGLCVEACPAKGKALVMKPYEEEKEQAMNWAFAMTLRQKENPAKPNTVLGSQFNKPLLEFSGAC
;
A
#
# COMPACT_ATOMS: atom_id res chain seq x y z
N ARG A 1 -11.07 -19.00 6.94
CA ARG A 1 -12.56 -19.03 6.80
C ARG A 1 -13.05 -18.44 5.48
N ILE A 2 -12.24 -17.67 4.79
CA ILE A 2 -12.58 -17.16 3.46
C ILE A 2 -12.90 -18.33 2.52
N ASN A 3 -12.08 -19.37 2.51
CA ASN A 3 -12.30 -20.55 1.67
C ASN A 3 -13.66 -21.22 1.96
N THR A 4 -14.00 -21.40 3.24
CA THR A 4 -15.29 -21.99 3.65
C THR A 4 -16.47 -21.14 3.17
N ALA A 5 -16.39 -19.81 3.28
CA ALA A 5 -17.42 -18.92 2.80
C ALA A 5 -17.53 -18.96 1.26
N MET A 6 -16.40 -18.92 0.55
CA MET A 6 -16.38 -19.01 -0.92
C MET A 6 -16.93 -20.33 -1.45
N GLU A 7 -16.58 -21.45 -0.81
CA GLU A 7 -17.10 -22.77 -1.15
C GLU A 7 -18.62 -22.84 -0.94
N THR A 8 -19.12 -22.33 0.17
CA THR A 8 -20.56 -22.26 0.45
C THR A 8 -21.29 -21.41 -0.60
N ALA A 9 -20.75 -20.22 -0.92
CA ALA A 9 -21.32 -19.35 -1.93
C ALA A 9 -21.32 -20.01 -3.33
N PHE A 10 -20.24 -20.70 -3.68
CA PHE A 10 -20.14 -21.44 -4.94
C PHE A 10 -21.25 -22.48 -5.07
N PHE A 11 -21.40 -23.38 -4.10
CA PHE A 11 -22.43 -24.41 -4.17
C PHE A 11 -23.85 -23.84 -4.15
N LYS A 12 -24.07 -22.73 -3.42
CA LYS A 12 -25.36 -22.05 -3.39
C LYS A 12 -25.73 -21.43 -4.75
N LEU A 13 -24.76 -20.86 -5.45
CA LEU A 13 -24.99 -20.16 -6.71
C LEU A 13 -24.90 -21.07 -7.95
N ALA A 14 -24.04 -22.08 -7.91
CA ALA A 14 -23.81 -22.96 -9.04
C ALA A 14 -24.92 -24.03 -9.23
N GLU A 15 -25.74 -24.26 -8.19
CA GLU A 15 -26.89 -25.19 -8.19
C GLU A 15 -26.56 -26.58 -8.77
N ILE A 16 -25.32 -27.07 -8.55
CA ILE A 16 -24.84 -28.39 -9.02
C ILE A 16 -25.67 -29.51 -8.41
N MET A 17 -26.16 -29.32 -7.20
CA MET A 17 -27.06 -30.17 -6.45
C MET A 17 -27.94 -29.32 -5.51
N PRO A 18 -29.09 -29.85 -5.04
CA PRO A 18 -29.93 -29.14 -4.07
C PRO A 18 -29.12 -28.68 -2.87
N PHE A 19 -29.19 -27.40 -2.53
CA PHE A 19 -28.34 -26.82 -1.45
C PHE A 19 -28.61 -27.46 -0.07
N GLU A 20 -29.81 -27.91 0.15
CA GLU A 20 -30.22 -28.65 1.37
C GLU A 20 -29.42 -29.96 1.57
N GLN A 21 -28.93 -30.55 0.48
CA GLN A 21 -28.05 -31.73 0.49
C GLN A 21 -26.56 -31.33 0.68
N VAL A 22 -26.17 -30.17 0.15
CA VAL A 22 -24.81 -29.66 0.28
C VAL A 22 -24.48 -29.17 1.69
N LEU A 23 -25.44 -28.49 2.33
CA LEU A 23 -25.22 -27.83 3.62
C LEU A 23 -24.71 -28.79 4.72
N PRO A 24 -25.29 -29.99 4.94
CA PRO A 24 -24.75 -30.94 5.92
C PRO A 24 -23.37 -31.45 5.53
N ILE A 25 -23.07 -31.64 4.26
CA ILE A 25 -21.77 -32.08 3.78
C ILE A 25 -20.69 -31.03 4.11
N LEU A 26 -20.94 -29.76 3.83
CA LEU A 26 -20.00 -28.66 4.15
C LEU A 26 -19.71 -28.59 5.67
N LYS A 27 -20.74 -28.77 6.51
CA LYS A 27 -20.58 -28.79 7.96
C LYS A 27 -19.79 -30.00 8.44
N GLU A 28 -20.01 -31.18 7.87
CA GLU A 28 -19.26 -32.40 8.15
C GLU A 28 -17.78 -32.25 7.73
N GLU A 29 -17.51 -31.70 6.55
CA GLU A 29 -16.14 -31.44 6.09
C GLU A 29 -15.43 -30.42 6.97
N ALA A 30 -16.12 -29.40 7.48
CA ALA A 30 -15.56 -28.47 8.45
C ALA A 30 -15.17 -29.20 9.77
N LEU A 31 -15.99 -30.16 10.22
CA LEU A 31 -15.67 -30.99 11.37
C LEU A 31 -14.46 -31.91 11.12
N LYS A 32 -14.41 -32.60 9.99
CA LYS A 32 -13.28 -33.46 9.60
C LYS A 32 -11.98 -32.67 9.49
N SER A 33 -12.01 -31.52 8.83
CA SER A 33 -10.83 -30.71 8.55
C SER A 33 -10.26 -30.00 9.78
N TYR A 34 -11.10 -29.57 10.70
CA TYR A 34 -10.72 -28.72 11.83
C TYR A 34 -10.94 -29.32 13.21
N GLY A 35 -11.67 -30.44 13.32
CA GLY A 35 -12.02 -31.07 14.60
C GLY A 35 -10.82 -31.48 15.44
N HIS A 36 -9.74 -31.92 14.79
CA HIS A 36 -8.48 -32.27 15.44
C HIS A 36 -7.74 -31.09 16.05
N LYS A 37 -8.04 -29.84 15.60
CA LYS A 37 -7.42 -28.61 16.12
C LYS A 37 -8.18 -28.07 17.34
N SER A 38 -9.48 -27.83 17.18
CA SER A 38 -10.32 -27.30 18.25
C SER A 38 -11.78 -27.23 17.79
N MET A 39 -12.73 -27.65 18.66
CA MET A 39 -14.17 -27.46 18.41
C MET A 39 -14.55 -25.99 18.19
N LYS A 40 -13.91 -25.07 18.89
CA LYS A 40 -14.10 -23.61 18.67
C LYS A 40 -13.78 -23.17 17.24
N VAL A 41 -12.80 -23.83 16.59
CA VAL A 41 -12.48 -23.56 15.17
C VAL A 41 -13.56 -24.14 14.27
N VAL A 42 -14.07 -25.33 14.56
CA VAL A 42 -15.18 -25.95 13.83
C VAL A 42 -16.43 -25.07 13.89
N GLU A 43 -16.86 -24.66 15.08
CA GLU A 43 -18.02 -23.79 15.29
C GLU A 43 -17.93 -22.50 14.48
N LYS A 44 -16.75 -21.87 14.48
CA LYS A 44 -16.51 -20.64 13.69
C LYS A 44 -16.57 -20.87 12.17
N ASN A 45 -16.26 -22.07 11.68
CA ASN A 45 -16.43 -22.40 10.26
C ASN A 45 -17.89 -22.71 9.95
N ILE A 46 -18.60 -23.42 10.83
CA ILE A 46 -20.05 -23.65 10.68
C ILE A 46 -20.80 -22.32 10.69
N GLN A 47 -20.48 -21.40 11.60
CA GLN A 47 -21.07 -20.04 11.59
C GLN A 47 -20.76 -19.28 10.30
N ALA A 48 -19.58 -19.46 9.72
CA ALA A 48 -19.24 -18.84 8.44
C ALA A 48 -20.10 -19.41 7.28
N ILE A 49 -20.34 -20.74 7.29
CA ILE A 49 -21.24 -21.39 6.32
C ILE A 49 -22.63 -20.77 6.40
N ASP A 50 -23.25 -20.77 7.60
CA ASP A 50 -24.61 -20.29 7.82
C ASP A 50 -24.74 -18.80 7.44
N LYS A 51 -23.82 -17.95 7.91
CA LYS A 51 -23.82 -16.52 7.61
C LYS A 51 -23.58 -16.21 6.13
N THR A 52 -22.81 -17.03 5.41
CA THR A 52 -22.58 -16.80 3.98
C THR A 52 -23.89 -16.85 3.22
N VAL A 53 -24.77 -17.81 3.52
CA VAL A 53 -26.08 -17.92 2.86
C VAL A 53 -26.96 -16.69 3.12
N GLU A 54 -26.97 -16.24 4.38
CA GLU A 54 -27.76 -15.08 4.80
C GLU A 54 -27.25 -13.75 4.20
N LEU A 55 -25.93 -13.60 4.06
CA LEU A 55 -25.31 -12.37 3.62
C LEU A 55 -25.00 -12.33 2.11
N LEU A 56 -25.33 -13.41 1.38
CA LEU A 56 -25.13 -13.45 -0.05
C LEU A 56 -26.16 -12.54 -0.74
N HIS A 57 -25.66 -11.53 -1.46
CA HIS A 57 -26.52 -10.61 -2.20
C HIS A 57 -25.97 -10.36 -3.60
N GLN A 58 -26.87 -10.15 -4.54
CA GLN A 58 -26.52 -9.84 -5.91
C GLN A 58 -26.09 -8.38 -6.04
N VAL A 59 -24.91 -8.17 -6.64
CA VAL A 59 -24.47 -6.83 -7.02
C VAL A 59 -25.02 -6.51 -8.41
N PRO A 60 -25.81 -5.44 -8.58
CA PRO A 60 -26.30 -5.04 -9.89
C PRO A 60 -25.14 -4.54 -10.75
N VAL A 61 -24.95 -5.16 -11.91
CA VAL A 61 -23.96 -4.70 -12.90
C VAL A 61 -24.69 -3.85 -13.93
N PRO A 62 -24.36 -2.55 -14.07
CA PRO A 62 -24.97 -1.69 -15.05
C PRO A 62 -24.85 -2.24 -16.48
N ALA A 63 -25.92 -2.22 -17.26
CA ALA A 63 -25.94 -2.80 -18.61
C ALA A 63 -24.94 -2.11 -19.56
N GLU A 64 -24.72 -0.81 -19.36
CA GLU A 64 -23.76 0.00 -20.10
C GLU A 64 -22.30 -0.46 -19.96
N TRP A 65 -21.96 -1.19 -18.89
CA TRP A 65 -20.60 -1.74 -18.74
C TRP A 65 -20.24 -2.78 -19.80
N ARG A 66 -21.24 -3.37 -20.45
CA ARG A 66 -21.02 -4.34 -21.56
C ARG A 66 -20.55 -3.67 -22.85
N THR A 67 -20.84 -2.39 -22.99
CA THR A 67 -20.56 -1.59 -24.20
C THR A 67 -19.50 -0.49 -23.95
N LEU A 68 -18.92 -0.43 -22.74
CA LEU A 68 -17.85 0.51 -22.46
C LEU A 68 -16.63 0.20 -23.33
N GLU A 69 -16.25 1.19 -24.13
CA GLU A 69 -14.94 1.14 -24.80
C GLU A 69 -13.83 1.36 -23.79
N VAL A 70 -12.90 0.42 -23.75
CA VAL A 70 -11.70 0.55 -22.93
C VAL A 70 -10.84 1.66 -23.52
N GLN A 71 -10.79 2.81 -22.85
CA GLN A 71 -9.89 3.89 -23.24
C GLN A 71 -8.44 3.41 -23.05
N PRO A 72 -7.60 3.45 -24.09
CA PRO A 72 -6.19 3.11 -23.95
C PRO A 72 -5.56 4.04 -22.90
N ARG A 73 -4.89 3.48 -21.91
CA ARG A 73 -4.14 4.30 -20.94
C ARG A 73 -3.11 5.12 -21.71
N LYS A 74 -3.11 6.43 -21.49
CA LYS A 74 -2.05 7.30 -22.00
C LYS A 74 -0.71 6.79 -21.45
N ARG A 75 0.24 6.52 -22.34
CA ARG A 75 1.60 6.23 -21.94
C ARG A 75 2.15 7.42 -21.15
N SER A 76 2.81 7.15 -20.04
CA SER A 76 3.55 8.19 -19.33
C SER A 76 4.76 8.58 -20.17
N GLU A 77 4.91 9.87 -20.50
CA GLU A 77 5.97 10.36 -21.39
C GLU A 77 7.39 10.26 -20.80
N ASN A 78 7.50 10.09 -19.49
CA ASN A 78 8.78 10.06 -18.75
C ASN A 78 9.08 8.70 -18.09
N VAL A 79 8.74 7.62 -18.75
CA VAL A 79 8.91 6.26 -18.22
C VAL A 79 9.90 5.50 -19.10
N SER A 80 10.79 4.71 -18.47
CA SER A 80 11.80 3.93 -19.20
C SER A 80 11.19 2.87 -20.09
N ASP A 81 11.93 2.50 -21.15
CA ASP A 81 11.52 1.40 -22.05
C ASP A 81 11.25 0.09 -21.28
N PHE A 82 12.01 -0.18 -20.23
CA PHE A 82 11.77 -1.34 -19.36
C PHE A 82 10.35 -1.36 -18.78
N VAL A 83 9.84 -0.23 -18.33
CA VAL A 83 8.48 -0.15 -17.78
C VAL A 83 7.46 -0.44 -18.88
N HIS A 84 7.62 0.12 -20.05
CA HIS A 84 6.70 -0.09 -21.18
C HIS A 84 6.74 -1.50 -21.73
N GLU A 85 7.94 -2.06 -21.89
CA GLU A 85 8.14 -3.35 -22.55
C GLU A 85 7.95 -4.55 -21.62
N ILE A 86 8.15 -4.36 -20.30
CA ILE A 86 8.13 -5.44 -19.31
C ILE A 86 7.06 -5.22 -18.25
N VAL A 87 7.14 -4.10 -17.49
CA VAL A 87 6.30 -3.88 -16.31
C VAL A 87 4.82 -3.73 -16.69
N GLU A 88 4.51 -2.90 -17.67
CA GLU A 88 3.12 -2.69 -18.10
C GLU A 88 2.45 -3.96 -18.65
N PRO A 89 3.10 -4.76 -19.55
CA PRO A 89 2.52 -6.03 -19.99
C PRO A 89 2.29 -7.02 -18.84
N ILE A 90 3.23 -7.13 -17.90
CA ILE A 90 3.07 -8.00 -16.72
C ILE A 90 1.88 -7.54 -15.87
N ASN A 91 1.77 -6.25 -15.62
CA ASN A 91 0.68 -5.69 -14.83
C ASN A 91 -0.69 -5.84 -15.51
N ARG A 92 -0.73 -5.94 -16.84
CA ARG A 92 -1.95 -6.29 -17.61
C ARG A 92 -2.22 -7.80 -17.66
N GLN A 93 -1.40 -8.61 -17.01
CA GLN A 93 -1.44 -10.09 -17.07
C GLN A 93 -1.15 -10.65 -18.48
N GLU A 94 -0.42 -9.91 -19.30
CA GLU A 94 0.01 -10.26 -20.65
C GLU A 94 1.46 -10.77 -20.67
N GLY A 95 2.06 -11.04 -19.51
CA GLY A 95 3.46 -11.45 -19.38
C GLY A 95 3.83 -12.70 -20.20
N ASN A 96 2.88 -13.61 -20.44
CA ASN A 96 3.08 -14.79 -21.29
C ASN A 96 3.31 -14.47 -22.78
N ALA A 97 2.94 -13.26 -23.22
CA ALA A 97 3.19 -12.80 -24.59
C ALA A 97 4.62 -12.24 -24.78
N LEU A 98 5.36 -12.01 -23.69
CA LEU A 98 6.73 -11.49 -23.74
C LEU A 98 7.67 -12.55 -24.29
N SER A 99 8.37 -12.21 -25.38
CA SER A 99 9.37 -13.12 -25.96
C SER A 99 10.65 -13.14 -25.11
N VAL A 100 11.38 -14.26 -25.19
CA VAL A 100 12.71 -14.36 -24.56
C VAL A 100 13.66 -13.27 -25.08
N ALA A 101 13.54 -12.90 -26.35
CA ALA A 101 14.32 -11.80 -26.92
C ALA A 101 14.02 -10.46 -26.27
N THR A 102 12.74 -10.17 -25.95
CA THR A 102 12.34 -8.97 -25.22
C THR A 102 12.91 -8.95 -23.81
N LEU A 103 12.85 -10.08 -23.10
CA LEU A 103 13.44 -10.21 -21.76
C LEU A 103 14.96 -10.02 -21.79
N ALA A 104 15.66 -10.63 -22.77
CA ALA A 104 17.11 -10.51 -22.93
C ALA A 104 17.52 -9.06 -23.26
N LYS A 105 16.82 -8.40 -24.19
CA LYS A 105 17.03 -6.97 -24.55
C LYS A 105 16.96 -6.08 -23.30
N ASN A 106 16.06 -6.37 -22.38
CA ASN A 106 15.85 -5.63 -21.15
C ASN A 106 16.71 -6.09 -19.96
N GLY A 107 17.73 -6.92 -20.21
CA GLY A 107 18.71 -7.33 -19.18
C GLY A 107 18.19 -8.34 -18.16
N MET A 108 17.08 -9.03 -18.44
CA MET A 108 16.45 -9.97 -17.49
C MET A 108 16.97 -11.42 -17.61
N THR A 109 18.16 -11.62 -18.14
CA THR A 109 18.74 -12.97 -18.34
C THR A 109 19.30 -13.61 -17.07
N ASP A 110 19.54 -12.82 -16.03
CA ASP A 110 20.19 -13.25 -14.79
C ASP A 110 19.31 -13.01 -13.53
N GLY A 111 18.04 -12.70 -13.74
CA GLY A 111 17.09 -12.47 -12.64
C GLY A 111 17.15 -11.08 -11.99
N ARG A 112 18.02 -10.18 -12.48
CA ARG A 112 18.05 -8.81 -12.00
C ARG A 112 16.91 -8.00 -12.61
N MET A 113 16.37 -7.06 -11.81
CA MET A 113 15.43 -6.05 -12.26
C MET A 113 16.04 -4.66 -12.08
N PRO A 114 15.74 -3.69 -12.97
CA PRO A 114 16.12 -2.30 -12.77
C PRO A 114 15.56 -1.76 -11.47
N LEU A 115 16.34 -0.92 -10.80
CA LEU A 115 15.94 -0.21 -9.60
C LEU A 115 14.98 0.95 -9.92
N GLY A 116 14.21 1.40 -8.92
CA GLY A 116 13.37 2.59 -9.03
C GLY A 116 12.03 2.38 -9.73
N THR A 117 11.64 1.16 -10.08
CA THR A 117 10.34 0.88 -10.73
C THR A 117 9.14 1.25 -9.85
N ALA A 118 9.29 1.27 -8.53
CA ALA A 118 8.26 1.73 -7.59
C ALA A 118 7.83 3.19 -7.83
N ALA A 119 8.69 4.02 -8.41
CA ALA A 119 8.36 5.41 -8.73
C ALA A 119 7.20 5.53 -9.73
N VAL A 120 7.05 4.55 -10.60
CA VAL A 120 6.02 4.54 -11.66
C VAL A 120 4.85 3.60 -11.36
N GLU A 121 4.99 2.74 -10.36
CA GLU A 121 4.00 1.73 -9.98
C GLU A 121 3.28 2.15 -8.69
N LYS A 122 2.43 3.16 -8.79
CA LYS A 122 1.67 3.72 -7.67
C LYS A 122 0.25 3.14 -7.63
N ARG A 123 -0.06 2.32 -6.64
CA ARG A 123 -1.32 1.57 -6.58
C ARG A 123 -2.40 2.20 -5.70
N GLY A 124 -2.03 2.87 -4.60
CA GLY A 124 -2.98 3.52 -3.70
C GLY A 124 -3.96 2.53 -3.07
N VAL A 125 -3.45 1.41 -2.53
CA VAL A 125 -4.28 0.29 -2.04
C VAL A 125 -4.85 0.50 -0.64
N ALA A 126 -4.35 1.49 0.11
CA ALA A 126 -4.79 1.74 1.47
C ALA A 126 -6.18 2.37 1.51
N LEU A 127 -7.06 1.88 2.39
CA LEU A 127 -8.33 2.53 2.69
C LEU A 127 -8.14 3.74 3.59
N GLU A 128 -7.18 3.65 4.53
CA GLU A 128 -6.79 4.70 5.45
C GLU A 128 -5.28 4.89 5.40
N VAL A 129 -4.83 6.12 5.52
CA VAL A 129 -3.42 6.51 5.55
C VAL A 129 -3.15 7.45 6.73
N PRO A 130 -1.91 7.52 7.25
CA PRO A 130 -1.63 8.38 8.38
C PRO A 130 -1.54 9.85 7.99
N GLU A 131 -2.32 10.69 8.62
CA GLU A 131 -2.16 12.15 8.69
C GLU A 131 -1.11 12.51 9.74
N TRP A 132 -0.23 13.47 9.44
CA TRP A 132 0.77 13.96 10.38
C TRP A 132 0.26 15.19 11.15
N ILE A 133 0.16 15.06 12.47
CA ILE A 133 -0.21 16.15 13.38
C ILE A 133 1.09 16.80 13.88
N SER A 134 1.52 17.84 13.19
CA SER A 134 2.82 18.47 13.37
C SER A 134 3.10 18.88 14.82
N ASP A 135 2.13 19.50 15.50
CA ASP A 135 2.29 20.04 16.85
C ASP A 135 2.54 18.99 17.92
N ARG A 136 2.11 17.75 17.69
CA ARG A 136 2.33 16.63 18.59
C ARG A 136 3.65 15.91 18.34
N CYS A 137 4.29 16.17 17.19
CA CYS A 137 5.46 15.44 16.75
C CYS A 137 6.70 15.74 17.61
N THR A 138 7.36 14.68 18.09
CA THR A 138 8.61 14.74 18.85
C THR A 138 9.86 14.71 17.96
N MET A 139 9.69 14.54 16.65
CA MET A 139 10.76 14.44 15.64
C MET A 139 11.69 13.23 15.85
N CYS A 140 11.19 12.12 16.41
CA CYS A 140 12.02 10.94 16.75
C CYS A 140 12.27 10.00 15.56
N ASN A 141 11.56 10.14 14.44
CA ASN A 141 11.64 9.32 13.24
C ASN A 141 11.25 7.83 13.42
N GLU A 142 10.71 7.42 14.58
CA GLU A 142 10.27 6.04 14.81
C GLU A 142 9.25 5.57 13.77
N CYS A 143 8.34 6.45 13.34
CA CYS A 143 7.35 6.13 12.33
C CYS A 143 7.98 5.79 10.96
N ALA A 144 9.07 6.47 10.61
CA ALA A 144 9.81 6.17 9.39
C ALA A 144 10.62 4.88 9.53
N PHE A 145 11.19 4.63 10.70
CA PHE A 145 11.99 3.45 10.99
C PHE A 145 11.17 2.14 10.89
N VAL A 146 9.94 2.15 11.42
CA VAL A 146 9.09 0.94 11.43
C VAL A 146 8.33 0.70 10.14
N CYS A 147 8.34 1.65 9.19
CA CYS A 147 7.58 1.50 7.96
C CYS A 147 8.20 0.45 7.03
N PRO A 148 7.53 -0.68 6.77
CA PRO A 148 8.09 -1.76 5.95
C PRO A 148 8.26 -1.37 4.47
N HIS A 149 7.58 -0.31 4.03
CA HIS A 149 7.57 0.13 2.63
C HIS A 149 8.30 1.47 2.42
N ALA A 150 8.94 2.03 3.44
CA ALA A 150 9.54 3.37 3.39
C ALA A 150 8.55 4.47 2.90
N ALA A 151 7.25 4.24 3.03
CA ALA A 151 6.19 5.13 2.56
C ALA A 151 5.96 6.35 3.48
N ILE A 152 6.62 6.42 4.64
CA ILE A 152 6.61 7.57 5.54
C ILE A 152 8.04 7.94 5.87
N ARG A 153 8.42 9.21 5.64
CA ARG A 153 9.81 9.66 5.75
C ARG A 153 9.92 11.04 6.36
N PRO A 154 11.00 11.33 7.11
CA PRO A 154 11.35 12.68 7.50
C PRO A 154 12.02 13.41 6.33
N PHE A 155 11.64 14.65 6.13
CA PHE A 155 12.24 15.56 5.17
C PHE A 155 12.75 16.82 5.88
N LEU A 156 13.85 17.36 5.36
CA LEU A 156 14.42 18.62 5.79
C LEU A 156 14.41 19.58 4.62
N ALA A 157 13.93 20.79 4.86
CA ALA A 157 13.92 21.89 3.90
C ALA A 157 14.61 23.11 4.50
N ASP A 158 15.19 23.97 3.67
CA ASP A 158 15.61 25.30 4.05
C ASP A 158 14.58 26.35 3.63
N GLU A 159 14.79 27.62 3.99
CA GLU A 159 13.85 28.70 3.70
C GLU A 159 13.72 28.96 2.20
N GLU A 160 14.79 28.78 1.42
CA GLU A 160 14.76 28.94 -0.04
C GLU A 160 13.82 27.92 -0.68
N GLU A 161 13.97 26.63 -0.33
CA GLU A 161 13.13 25.56 -0.83
C GLU A 161 11.65 25.72 -0.43
N MET A 162 11.39 26.27 0.75
CA MET A 162 10.04 26.53 1.21
C MET A 162 9.27 27.58 0.38
N THR A 163 9.97 28.40 -0.40
CA THR A 163 9.29 29.36 -1.31
C THR A 163 8.51 28.67 -2.44
N GLU A 164 8.91 27.44 -2.78
CA GLU A 164 8.28 26.62 -3.82
C GLU A 164 7.31 25.57 -3.25
N ALA A 165 7.11 25.56 -1.93
CA ALA A 165 6.30 24.55 -1.27
C ALA A 165 4.81 24.70 -1.65
N PRO A 166 4.11 23.60 -1.92
CA PRO A 166 2.67 23.66 -2.18
C PRO A 166 1.90 24.13 -0.94
N GLU A 167 0.73 24.71 -1.18
CA GLU A 167 -0.19 25.06 -0.08
C GLU A 167 -0.49 23.80 0.75
N GLY A 168 -0.41 23.93 2.08
CA GLY A 168 -0.60 22.79 2.99
C GLY A 168 0.66 21.94 3.25
N PHE A 169 1.82 22.29 2.70
CA PHE A 169 3.08 21.67 3.08
C PHE A 169 3.55 22.19 4.46
N ILE A 170 2.89 21.72 5.52
CA ILE A 170 3.19 22.13 6.90
C ILE A 170 4.57 21.63 7.32
N VAL A 171 5.36 22.52 7.93
CA VAL A 171 6.69 22.20 8.48
C VAL A 171 6.82 22.73 9.90
N ARG A 172 7.85 22.29 10.60
CA ARG A 172 8.27 22.83 11.91
C ARG A 172 9.75 23.10 11.90
N ASP A 173 10.19 24.03 12.74
CA ASP A 173 11.63 24.24 12.96
C ASP A 173 12.25 22.97 13.52
N LEU A 174 13.37 22.55 12.93
CA LEU A 174 14.09 21.39 13.41
C LEU A 174 14.78 21.71 14.73
N ARG A 175 14.57 20.88 15.74
CA ARG A 175 15.24 21.06 17.03
C ARG A 175 16.73 20.82 16.90
N GLY A 176 17.54 21.80 17.31
CA GLY A 176 19.00 21.69 17.36
C GLY A 176 19.74 21.95 16.04
N ALA A 177 19.04 22.45 15.02
CA ALA A 177 19.65 22.89 13.77
C ALA A 177 18.91 24.13 13.24
N ASP A 178 19.53 25.29 13.38
CA ASP A 178 18.97 26.58 12.97
C ASP A 178 18.82 26.62 11.43
N GLY A 179 17.73 27.24 10.96
CA GLY A 179 17.46 27.43 9.54
C GLY A 179 16.93 26.20 8.80
N LEU A 180 16.77 25.06 9.49
CA LEU A 180 16.17 23.87 8.90
C LEU A 180 14.73 23.65 9.36
N LYS A 181 13.87 23.37 8.41
CA LYS A 181 12.48 22.96 8.60
C LYS A 181 12.36 21.44 8.51
N TYR A 182 11.53 20.87 9.35
CA TYR A 182 11.28 19.44 9.44
C TYR A 182 9.83 19.10 9.10
N ARG A 183 9.64 18.01 8.36
CA ARG A 183 8.33 17.42 8.08
C ARG A 183 8.41 15.90 8.07
N ILE A 184 7.38 15.23 8.60
CA ILE A 184 7.07 13.85 8.25
C ILE A 184 6.10 13.89 7.07
N GLN A 185 6.48 13.24 5.98
CA GLN A 185 5.64 13.12 4.78
C GLN A 185 5.33 11.67 4.48
N VAL A 186 4.10 11.41 4.10
CA VAL A 186 3.59 10.09 3.71
C VAL A 186 3.43 10.05 2.19
N SER A 187 3.96 8.99 1.56
CA SER A 187 3.57 8.62 0.20
C SER A 187 2.27 7.83 0.27
N VAL A 188 1.15 8.52 0.15
CA VAL A 188 -0.18 7.92 0.31
C VAL A 188 -0.47 6.83 -0.72
N LYS A 189 0.15 6.91 -1.90
CA LYS A 189 0.00 5.92 -2.97
C LYS A 189 0.82 4.64 -2.74
N ASP A 190 1.88 4.70 -1.91
CA ASP A 190 2.72 3.56 -1.55
C ASP A 190 2.36 3.00 -0.16
N CYS A 191 1.59 3.73 0.62
CA CYS A 191 1.11 3.29 1.93
C CYS A 191 0.13 2.13 1.78
N THR A 192 0.27 1.11 2.64
CA THR A 192 -0.64 -0.05 2.70
C THR A 192 -1.68 0.05 3.83
N GLY A 193 -1.66 1.15 4.61
CA GLY A 193 -2.63 1.36 5.69
C GLY A 193 -2.43 0.46 6.92
N CYS A 194 -1.24 -0.10 7.12
CA CYS A 194 -1.00 -1.09 8.18
C CYS A 194 -1.03 -0.54 9.62
N GLY A 195 -0.95 0.79 9.81
CA GLY A 195 -1.04 1.46 11.11
C GLY A 195 0.22 1.38 12.00
N LEU A 196 1.28 0.66 11.60
CA LEU A 196 2.49 0.48 12.42
C LEU A 196 3.14 1.79 12.85
N CYS A 197 3.14 2.80 11.99
CA CYS A 197 3.70 4.12 12.30
C CYS A 197 2.91 4.86 13.40
N VAL A 198 1.60 4.66 13.48
CA VAL A 198 0.74 5.20 14.54
C VAL A 198 1.04 4.49 15.85
N GLU A 199 1.09 3.16 15.84
CA GLU A 199 1.39 2.35 17.03
C GLU A 199 2.78 2.69 17.60
N ALA A 200 3.80 2.78 16.76
CA ALA A 200 5.18 3.09 17.17
C ALA A 200 5.37 4.54 17.64
N CYS A 201 4.45 5.45 17.33
CA CYS A 201 4.59 6.85 17.69
C CYS A 201 4.61 7.04 19.22
N PRO A 202 5.70 7.56 19.84
CA PRO A 202 5.80 7.73 21.29
C PRO A 202 5.13 9.02 21.78
N ALA A 203 4.70 9.90 20.90
CA ALA A 203 4.11 11.18 21.26
C ALA A 203 2.81 10.98 22.07
N LYS A 204 2.65 11.76 23.13
CA LYS A 204 1.40 11.79 23.91
C LYS A 204 0.27 12.27 23.02
N GLY A 205 -0.76 11.45 22.85
CA GLY A 205 -1.89 11.72 21.95
C GLY A 205 -1.56 11.45 20.48
N LYS A 206 -0.47 10.72 20.21
CA LYS A 206 0.00 10.35 18.86
C LYS A 206 0.16 11.54 17.90
N ALA A 207 1.25 11.58 17.18
CA ALA A 207 1.50 12.57 16.13
C ALA A 207 1.09 12.08 14.74
N LEU A 208 0.51 10.90 14.67
CA LEU A 208 -0.04 10.29 13.46
C LEU A 208 -1.43 9.74 13.78
N VAL A 209 -2.38 9.99 12.90
CA VAL A 209 -3.76 9.52 13.00
C VAL A 209 -4.17 8.94 11.66
N MET A 210 -4.78 7.74 11.66
CA MET A 210 -5.29 7.14 10.42
C MET A 210 -6.51 7.94 9.95
N LYS A 211 -6.53 8.27 8.67
CA LYS A 211 -7.59 9.00 7.99
C LYS A 211 -7.98 8.28 6.70
N PRO A 212 -9.24 8.39 6.25
CA PRO A 212 -9.64 7.89 4.95
C PRO A 212 -8.70 8.39 3.83
N TYR A 213 -8.31 7.51 2.93
CA TYR A 213 -7.41 7.87 1.81
C TYR A 213 -7.92 9.07 1.01
N GLU A 214 -9.24 9.16 0.81
CA GLU A 214 -9.85 10.24 0.04
C GLU A 214 -9.66 11.64 0.67
N GLU A 215 -9.53 11.72 2.00
CA GLU A 215 -9.24 12.97 2.72
C GLU A 215 -7.76 13.37 2.58
N GLU A 216 -6.86 12.41 2.37
CA GLU A 216 -5.41 12.59 2.36
C GLU A 216 -4.77 12.48 0.97
N LYS A 217 -5.54 12.25 -0.09
CA LYS A 217 -5.01 12.05 -1.45
C LYS A 217 -4.16 13.20 -1.98
N GLU A 218 -4.42 14.42 -1.53
CA GLU A 218 -3.66 15.63 -1.89
C GLU A 218 -2.22 15.59 -1.34
N GLN A 219 -1.94 14.77 -0.33
CA GLN A 219 -0.59 14.53 0.18
C GLN A 219 0.35 13.96 -0.89
N ALA A 220 -0.18 13.45 -2.01
CA ALA A 220 0.63 13.03 -3.14
C ALA A 220 1.41 14.20 -3.78
N MET A 221 0.86 15.42 -3.78
CA MET A 221 1.57 16.63 -4.23
C MET A 221 2.67 17.01 -3.24
N ASN A 222 2.37 16.94 -1.94
CA ASN A 222 3.36 17.18 -0.88
C ASN A 222 4.52 16.19 -0.96
N TRP A 223 4.23 14.91 -1.26
CA TRP A 223 5.26 13.90 -1.49
C TRP A 223 6.12 14.23 -2.71
N ALA A 224 5.50 14.59 -3.83
CA ALA A 224 6.22 14.98 -5.05
C ALA A 224 7.17 16.15 -4.79
N PHE A 225 6.72 17.18 -4.08
CA PHE A 225 7.58 18.30 -3.67
C PHE A 225 8.69 17.85 -2.71
N ALA A 226 8.37 17.07 -1.68
CA ALA A 226 9.37 16.56 -0.74
C ALA A 226 10.51 15.78 -1.43
N MET A 227 10.21 15.11 -2.54
CA MET A 227 11.20 14.40 -3.34
C MET A 227 12.15 15.31 -4.13
N THR A 228 11.80 16.58 -4.35
CA THR A 228 12.68 17.57 -5.00
C THR A 228 13.66 18.21 -4.02
N LEU A 229 13.42 18.12 -2.72
CA LEU A 229 14.26 18.74 -1.69
C LEU A 229 15.69 18.20 -1.75
N ARG A 230 16.65 19.10 -1.65
CA ARG A 230 18.08 18.78 -1.62
C ARG A 230 18.44 17.98 -0.36
N GLN A 231 19.39 17.05 -0.50
CA GLN A 231 19.94 16.36 0.66
C GLN A 231 20.63 17.36 1.58
N LYS A 232 20.22 17.40 2.85
CA LYS A 232 20.86 18.20 3.90
C LYS A 232 21.89 17.37 4.65
N GLU A 233 22.84 18.05 5.30
CA GLU A 233 23.70 17.40 6.27
C GLU A 233 22.85 16.75 7.37
N ASN A 234 23.25 15.54 7.78
CA ASN A 234 22.49 14.81 8.78
C ASN A 234 22.61 15.49 10.15
N PRO A 235 21.52 16.04 10.72
CA PRO A 235 21.57 16.78 11.98
C PRO A 235 21.74 15.87 13.21
N ALA A 236 21.78 14.57 13.03
CA ALA A 236 21.84 13.59 14.11
C ALA A 236 22.89 12.50 13.83
N LYS A 237 23.27 11.75 14.87
CA LYS A 237 24.22 10.64 14.72
C LYS A 237 23.66 9.56 13.78
N PRO A 238 24.33 9.22 12.67
CA PRO A 238 23.81 8.30 11.65
C PRO A 238 23.47 6.89 12.15
N ASN A 239 24.11 6.45 13.22
CA ASN A 239 23.91 5.11 13.81
C ASN A 239 22.80 5.05 14.87
N THR A 240 21.98 6.08 14.96
CA THR A 240 20.76 6.10 15.79
C THR A 240 19.51 5.94 14.92
N VAL A 241 18.37 5.54 15.51
CA VAL A 241 17.07 5.50 14.79
C VAL A 241 16.78 6.87 14.18
N LEU A 242 16.90 7.94 14.98
CA LEU A 242 16.70 9.30 14.52
C LEU A 242 17.56 9.64 13.30
N GLY A 243 18.88 9.45 13.40
CA GLY A 243 19.82 9.88 12.37
C GLY A 243 19.80 9.00 11.13
N SER A 244 19.58 7.69 11.27
CA SER A 244 19.52 6.77 10.13
C SER A 244 18.40 7.14 9.14
N GLN A 245 17.32 7.76 9.62
CA GLN A 245 16.16 8.09 8.80
C GLN A 245 16.31 9.39 8.00
N PHE A 246 17.29 10.23 8.31
CA PHE A 246 17.60 11.43 7.51
C PHE A 246 18.41 11.13 6.25
N ASN A 247 19.03 9.96 6.16
CA ASN A 247 19.59 9.53 4.90
C ASN A 247 18.46 9.32 3.90
N LYS A 248 18.61 9.84 2.66
CA LYS A 248 17.60 9.56 1.63
C LYS A 248 17.46 8.06 1.49
N PRO A 249 16.30 7.50 1.74
CA PRO A 249 16.10 6.08 1.49
C PRO A 249 16.20 5.84 0.01
N LEU A 250 16.71 4.69 -0.32
CA LEU A 250 16.49 4.12 -1.63
C LEU A 250 14.98 3.88 -1.73
N LEU A 251 14.27 4.75 -2.45
CA LEU A 251 12.84 4.58 -2.75
C LEU A 251 12.64 3.52 -3.84
N GLU A 252 13.44 2.49 -3.78
CA GLU A 252 13.49 1.38 -4.71
C GLU A 252 12.60 0.22 -4.25
N PHE A 253 12.10 0.32 -3.04
CA PHE A 253 11.15 -0.66 -2.54
C PHE A 253 9.78 -0.38 -3.13
N SER A 254 9.29 -1.33 -3.90
CA SER A 254 7.87 -1.38 -4.24
C SER A 254 7.07 -1.44 -2.94
N GLY A 255 6.15 -0.50 -2.74
CA GLY A 255 5.23 -0.52 -1.60
C GLY A 255 4.26 -1.69 -1.62
N ALA A 256 4.33 -2.56 -2.60
CA ALA A 256 3.40 -3.65 -2.85
C ALA A 256 4.11 -5.01 -2.87
N CYS A 257 5.02 -5.27 -1.97
CA CYS A 257 5.63 -6.60 -1.88
C CYS A 257 4.61 -7.70 -1.53
#